data_af4583adb485204f2755f1f0d1e655b5
#
_entry.id   af4583adb485204f2755f1f0d1e655b5
#
_cell.length_a   1.000
_cell.length_b   1.000
_cell.length_c   1.000
_cell.angle_alpha   90.00
_cell.angle_beta   90.00
_cell.angle_gamma   90.00
#
_symmetry.space_group_name_H-M   'P 1'
#
loop_
_entity.id
_entity.type
_entity.pdbx_description
1 polymer ?
#
loop_
_entity_poly.entity_id
_entity_poly.type
_entity_poly.pdbx_seq_one_letter_code
_entity_poly.pdbx_strand_id
1 'polypeptide(L)'
;MPHYLVELYTPNATWQALPESQRTTFLAGIRTAMSGLAQMGIEVLALGDTDYSVDQASAHRFLGIWRFPTPQARDILLAGIKASGWYDYFDHVNAASNTGGLESHLATLARQ
;
A
#
# COMPACT_ATOMS: atom_id res chain seq x y z
N MET A 1 1.72 17.89 8.53
CA MET A 1 0.70 17.56 7.51
C MET A 1 0.79 16.06 7.22
N PRO A 2 -0.32 15.32 7.29
CA PRO A 2 -0.30 13.91 6.96
C PRO A 2 -0.08 13.68 5.47
N HIS A 3 0.50 12.53 5.16
CA HIS A 3 0.76 12.05 3.83
C HIS A 3 0.12 10.68 3.68
N TYR A 4 -0.40 10.38 2.52
CA TYR A 4 -1.17 9.16 2.30
C TYR A 4 -0.53 8.31 1.20
N LEU A 5 -0.69 7.00 1.33
CA LEU A 5 -0.36 6.04 0.30
C LEU A 5 -1.54 5.11 0.11
N VAL A 6 -1.95 4.93 -1.11
CA VAL A 6 -2.90 3.88 -1.50
C VAL A 6 -2.13 2.84 -2.30
N GLU A 7 -2.27 1.59 -1.91
CA GLU A 7 -1.70 0.45 -2.61
C GLU A 7 -2.82 -0.39 -3.18
N LEU A 8 -2.63 -0.84 -4.42
CA LEU A 8 -3.49 -1.85 -5.04
C LEU A 8 -2.59 -2.97 -5.54
N TYR A 9 -2.92 -4.23 -5.22
CA TYR A 9 -2.04 -5.33 -5.61
C TYR A 9 -2.80 -6.63 -5.80
N THR A 10 -2.15 -7.52 -6.53
CA THR A 10 -2.70 -8.84 -6.87
C THR A 10 -1.56 -9.86 -6.85
N PRO A 11 -1.73 -11.01 -6.19
CA PRO A 11 -0.73 -12.07 -6.26
C PRO A 11 -0.51 -12.51 -7.71
N ASN A 12 0.75 -12.62 -8.10
CA ASN A 12 1.11 -13.06 -9.44
C ASN A 12 1.34 -14.58 -9.51
N ALA A 13 1.68 -15.08 -10.69
CA ALA A 13 1.89 -16.51 -10.90
C ALA A 13 3.04 -17.06 -10.04
N THR A 14 4.09 -16.27 -9.80
CA THR A 14 5.21 -16.67 -8.96
C THR A 14 4.76 -16.94 -7.52
N TRP A 15 3.92 -16.05 -6.97
CA TRP A 15 3.35 -16.24 -5.64
C TRP A 15 2.47 -17.49 -5.58
N GLN A 16 1.61 -17.65 -6.58
CA GLN A 16 0.68 -18.78 -6.63
C GLN A 16 1.40 -20.12 -6.78
N ALA A 17 2.58 -20.13 -7.38
CA ALA A 17 3.39 -21.33 -7.53
C ALA A 17 4.15 -21.72 -6.25
N LEU A 18 4.27 -20.82 -5.27
CA LEU A 18 4.92 -21.13 -4.01
C LEU A 18 4.06 -22.08 -3.19
N PRO A 19 4.68 -23.08 -2.53
CA PRO A 19 3.98 -23.88 -1.50
C PRO A 19 3.47 -22.96 -0.38
N GLU A 20 2.34 -23.33 0.22
CA GLU A 20 1.73 -22.52 1.29
C GLU A 20 2.71 -22.27 2.44
N SER A 21 3.56 -23.25 2.79
CA SER A 21 4.57 -23.08 3.83
C SER A 21 5.56 -21.96 3.52
N GLN A 22 5.96 -21.81 2.26
CA GLN A 22 6.86 -20.74 1.85
C GLN A 22 6.15 -19.38 1.84
N ARG A 23 4.89 -19.34 1.42
CA ARG A 23 4.08 -18.12 1.50
C ARG A 23 3.94 -17.67 2.96
N THR A 24 3.64 -18.59 3.85
CA THR A 24 3.52 -18.30 5.30
C THR A 24 4.82 -17.78 5.87
N THR A 25 5.97 -18.35 5.49
CA THR A 25 7.29 -17.89 5.95
C THR A 25 7.58 -16.47 5.46
N PHE A 26 7.29 -16.20 4.19
CA PHE A 26 7.47 -14.85 3.62
C PHE A 26 6.63 -13.82 4.38
N LEU A 27 5.36 -14.13 4.61
CA LEU A 27 4.43 -13.21 5.30
C LEU A 27 4.81 -13.02 6.77
N ALA A 28 5.36 -14.04 7.43
CA ALA A 28 5.89 -13.88 8.79
C ALA A 28 7.05 -12.88 8.83
N GLY A 29 7.93 -12.90 7.82
CA GLY A 29 8.99 -11.92 7.67
C GLY A 29 8.45 -10.49 7.46
N ILE A 30 7.39 -10.35 6.67
CA ILE A 30 6.71 -9.05 6.48
C ILE A 30 6.16 -8.55 7.82
N ARG A 31 5.48 -9.40 8.59
CA ARG A 31 4.93 -9.04 9.91
C ARG A 31 6.04 -8.53 10.83
N THR A 32 7.16 -9.23 10.87
CA THR A 32 8.31 -8.83 11.69
C THR A 32 8.86 -7.46 11.26
N ALA A 33 9.01 -7.25 9.95
CA ALA A 33 9.50 -5.99 9.41
C ALA A 33 8.55 -4.83 9.72
N MET A 34 7.25 -5.09 9.80
CA MET A 34 6.24 -4.06 10.07
C MET A 34 6.09 -3.73 11.55
N SER A 35 6.68 -4.49 12.46
CA SER A 35 6.44 -4.37 13.90
C SER A 35 6.86 -3.03 14.50
N GLY A 36 7.77 -2.29 13.87
CA GLY A 36 8.24 -0.99 14.33
C GLY A 36 7.54 0.22 13.71
N LEU A 37 6.60 0.02 12.80
CA LEU A 37 6.04 1.13 12.02
C LEU A 37 5.21 2.10 12.85
N ALA A 38 4.46 1.60 13.84
CA ALA A 38 3.64 2.44 14.69
C ALA A 38 4.48 3.45 15.48
N GLN A 39 5.69 3.07 15.88
CA GLN A 39 6.62 3.96 16.61
C GLN A 39 7.13 5.11 15.74
N MET A 40 7.08 4.96 14.42
CA MET A 40 7.44 6.00 13.46
C MET A 40 6.24 6.89 13.10
N GLY A 41 5.09 6.69 13.74
CA GLY A 41 3.87 7.43 13.43
C GLY A 41 3.14 6.94 12.18
N ILE A 42 3.51 5.80 11.64
CA ILE A 42 2.89 5.20 10.46
C ILE A 42 1.61 4.49 10.89
N GLU A 43 0.51 4.82 10.23
CA GLU A 43 -0.80 4.22 10.54
C GLU A 43 -1.32 3.44 9.34
N VAL A 44 -1.80 2.23 9.61
CA VAL A 44 -2.61 1.46 8.66
C VAL A 44 -4.04 1.93 8.82
N LEU A 45 -4.62 2.51 7.78
CA LEU A 45 -6.02 2.91 7.80
C LEU A 45 -6.93 1.79 7.30
N ALA A 46 -6.48 1.01 6.33
CA ALA A 46 -7.21 -0.13 5.82
C ALA A 46 -6.26 -1.10 5.13
N LEU A 47 -6.52 -2.38 5.29
CA LEU A 47 -5.92 -3.46 4.51
C LEU A 47 -7.00 -4.50 4.28
N GLY A 48 -7.23 -4.88 3.04
CA GLY A 48 -8.26 -5.87 2.79
C GLY A 48 -8.54 -6.14 1.32
N ASP A 49 -9.56 -6.93 1.11
CA ASP A 49 -10.02 -7.29 -0.22
C ASP A 49 -10.71 -6.11 -0.89
N THR A 50 -10.47 -5.94 -2.18
CA THR A 50 -11.22 -4.94 -2.96
C THR A 50 -12.64 -5.42 -3.20
N ASP A 51 -13.56 -4.48 -3.29
CA ASP A 51 -14.95 -4.75 -3.61
C ASP A 51 -15.19 -4.46 -5.10
N TYR A 52 -15.45 -5.51 -5.88
CA TYR A 52 -15.66 -5.38 -7.32
C TYR A 52 -17.06 -4.88 -7.69
N SER A 53 -17.96 -4.75 -6.70
CA SER A 53 -19.34 -4.33 -6.97
C SER A 53 -19.50 -2.83 -7.12
N VAL A 54 -18.46 -2.04 -6.81
CA VAL A 54 -18.53 -0.59 -6.93
C VAL A 54 -18.34 -0.15 -8.38
N ASP A 55 -18.88 1.02 -8.71
CA ASP A 55 -18.73 1.59 -10.05
C ASP A 55 -17.25 1.83 -10.35
N GLN A 56 -16.82 1.46 -11.55
CA GLN A 56 -15.43 1.60 -12.02
C GLN A 56 -14.42 0.97 -11.05
N ALA A 57 -14.75 -0.20 -10.53
CA ALA A 57 -13.91 -0.93 -9.59
C ALA A 57 -12.54 -1.26 -10.18
N SER A 58 -11.50 -1.23 -9.33
CA SER A 58 -10.18 -1.72 -9.69
C SER A 58 -10.22 -3.24 -9.95
N ALA A 59 -9.40 -3.71 -10.90
CA ALA A 59 -9.20 -5.13 -11.14
C ALA A 59 -8.24 -5.78 -10.13
N HIS A 60 -7.53 -4.99 -9.31
CA HIS A 60 -6.65 -5.53 -8.28
C HIS A 60 -7.43 -6.19 -7.14
N ARG A 61 -6.86 -7.25 -6.60
CA ARG A 61 -7.50 -8.08 -5.57
C ARG A 61 -7.53 -7.43 -4.19
N PHE A 62 -6.50 -6.66 -3.86
CA PHE A 62 -6.27 -6.16 -2.51
C PHE A 62 -5.94 -4.69 -2.51
N LEU A 63 -6.24 -4.04 -1.37
CA LEU A 63 -6.04 -2.62 -1.17
C LEU A 63 -5.38 -2.39 0.18
N GLY A 64 -4.46 -1.43 0.22
CA GLY A 64 -3.91 -0.89 1.45
C GLY A 64 -3.99 0.63 1.44
N ILE A 65 -4.34 1.22 2.56
CA ILE A 65 -4.37 2.67 2.76
C ILE A 65 -3.58 2.99 4.01
N TRP A 66 -2.61 3.89 3.86
CA TRP A 66 -1.67 4.25 4.90
C TRP A 66 -1.64 5.75 5.12
N ARG A 67 -1.35 6.16 6.35
CA ARG A 67 -1.10 7.55 6.70
C ARG A 67 0.26 7.69 7.38
N PHE A 68 1.00 8.75 7.00
CA PHE A 68 2.35 9.01 7.46
C PHE A 68 2.46 10.43 7.97
N PRO A 69 3.27 10.68 9.03
CA PRO A 69 3.51 12.04 9.50
C PRO A 69 4.43 12.85 8.57
N THR A 70 5.30 12.17 7.82
CA THR A 70 6.29 12.81 6.93
C THR A 70 6.45 12.01 5.65
N PRO A 71 6.91 12.64 4.55
CA PRO A 71 7.25 11.89 3.33
C PRO A 71 8.39 10.89 3.57
N GLN A 72 9.30 11.18 4.51
CA GLN A 72 10.41 10.28 4.82
C GLN A 72 9.93 8.97 5.42
N ALA A 73 8.92 9.01 6.30
CA ALA A 73 8.33 7.80 6.87
C ALA A 73 7.67 6.95 5.78
N ARG A 74 6.96 7.58 4.84
CA ARG A 74 6.39 6.90 3.66
C ARG A 74 7.49 6.21 2.84
N ASP A 75 8.57 6.92 2.57
CA ASP A 75 9.66 6.40 1.73
C ASP A 75 10.39 5.25 2.42
N ILE A 76 10.49 5.27 3.75
CA ILE A 76 11.03 4.14 4.53
C ILE A 76 10.16 2.89 4.35
N LEU A 77 8.84 3.02 4.43
CA LEU A 77 7.94 1.89 4.19
C LEU A 77 8.12 1.35 2.77
N LEU A 78 8.12 2.23 1.76
CA LEU A 78 8.26 1.80 0.37
C LEU A 78 9.61 1.13 0.11
N ALA A 79 10.70 1.63 0.69
CA ALA A 79 12.02 1.01 0.59
C ALA A 79 12.03 -0.39 1.23
N GLY A 80 11.37 -0.54 2.37
CA GLY A 80 11.23 -1.84 3.04
C GLY A 80 10.44 -2.84 2.22
N ILE A 81 9.35 -2.41 1.60
CA ILE A 81 8.53 -3.25 0.71
C ILE A 81 9.39 -3.74 -0.46
N LYS A 82 10.12 -2.83 -1.09
CA LYS A 82 11.02 -3.18 -2.20
C LYS A 82 12.10 -4.17 -1.78
N ALA A 83 12.74 -3.90 -0.64
CA ALA A 83 13.82 -4.76 -0.12
C ALA A 83 13.32 -6.14 0.29
N SER A 84 12.05 -6.28 0.64
CA SER A 84 11.47 -7.56 1.07
C SER A 84 11.29 -8.56 -0.08
N GLY A 85 11.34 -8.11 -1.34
CA GLY A 85 11.00 -8.94 -2.49
C GLY A 85 9.51 -8.94 -2.83
N TRP A 86 8.72 -8.09 -2.21
CA TRP A 86 7.27 -8.02 -2.42
C TRP A 86 6.90 -7.93 -3.90
N TYR A 87 7.60 -7.10 -4.67
CA TYR A 87 7.27 -6.87 -6.08
C TYR A 87 7.58 -8.06 -6.98
N ASP A 88 8.32 -9.07 -6.49
CA ASP A 88 8.51 -10.32 -7.21
C ASP A 88 7.26 -11.20 -7.18
N TYR A 89 6.39 -11.00 -6.19
CA TYR A 89 5.23 -11.84 -5.90
C TYR A 89 3.90 -11.18 -6.16
N PHE A 90 3.88 -9.85 -6.23
CA PHE A 90 2.64 -9.10 -6.37
C PHE A 90 2.75 -8.07 -7.49
N ASP A 91 1.78 -8.08 -8.37
CA ASP A 91 1.55 -6.96 -9.29
C ASP A 91 1.00 -5.82 -8.46
N HIS A 92 1.66 -4.67 -8.46
CA HIS A 92 1.47 -3.66 -7.45
C HIS A 92 1.48 -2.26 -8.07
N VAL A 93 0.52 -1.42 -7.65
CA VAL A 93 0.44 -0.02 -8.02
C VAL A 93 0.33 0.82 -6.76
N ASN A 94 1.12 1.89 -6.70
CA ASN A 94 1.07 2.87 -5.62
C ASN A 94 0.51 4.18 -6.12
N ALA A 95 -0.30 4.83 -5.28
CA ALA A 95 -0.70 6.21 -5.45
C ALA A 95 -0.48 6.94 -4.14
N ALA A 96 0.34 7.98 -4.16
CA ALA A 96 0.66 8.76 -2.97
C ALA A 96 0.15 10.18 -3.12
N SER A 97 -0.28 10.77 -2.02
CA SER A 97 -0.73 12.15 -2.01
C SER A 97 -0.45 12.81 -0.66
N ASN A 98 -0.38 14.11 -0.68
CA ASN A 98 -0.32 14.92 0.52
C ASN A 98 -1.73 15.35 0.92
N THR A 99 -1.88 15.81 2.16
CA THR A 99 -3.15 16.32 2.63
C THR A 99 -3.60 17.52 1.81
N GLY A 100 -4.86 17.51 1.41
CA GLY A 100 -5.54 18.63 0.80
C GLY A 100 -7.00 18.61 1.19
N GLY A 101 -7.69 19.71 0.95
CA GLY A 101 -9.11 19.80 1.16
C GLY A 101 -9.88 19.83 -0.16
N LEU A 102 -11.19 19.72 -0.08
CA LEU A 102 -12.06 19.70 -1.25
C LEU A 102 -11.87 20.97 -2.11
N GLU A 103 -11.88 22.13 -1.47
CA GLU A 103 -11.82 23.41 -2.22
C GLU A 103 -10.47 23.58 -2.94
N SER A 104 -9.36 23.27 -2.27
CA SER A 104 -8.04 23.36 -2.90
C SER A 104 -7.89 22.36 -4.04
N HIS A 105 -8.44 21.17 -3.88
CA HIS A 105 -8.42 20.15 -4.92
C HIS A 105 -9.24 20.55 -6.13
N LEU A 106 -10.45 21.06 -5.93
CA LEU A 106 -11.30 21.55 -7.02
C LEU A 106 -10.61 22.70 -7.77
N ALA A 107 -9.97 23.61 -7.06
CA ALA A 107 -9.22 24.70 -7.68
C ALA A 107 -8.06 24.18 -8.55
N THR A 108 -7.38 23.13 -8.08
CA THR A 108 -6.30 22.48 -8.86
C THR A 108 -6.86 21.83 -10.12
N LEU A 109 -7.99 21.13 -10.02
CA LEU A 109 -8.64 20.49 -11.17
C LEU A 109 -9.05 21.52 -12.22
N ALA A 110 -9.54 22.67 -11.79
CA ALA A 110 -9.98 23.73 -12.70
C ALA A 110 -8.84 24.30 -13.56
N ARG A 111 -7.60 24.14 -13.11
CA ARG A 111 -6.41 24.65 -13.82
C ARG A 111 -5.75 23.60 -14.74
N GLN A 112 -6.26 22.40 -14.82
CA GLN A 112 -5.69 21.33 -15.66
C GLN A 112 -6.07 21.45 -17.12
#